data_f1a630762c013e0bece7241c9de89579
#
_entry.id   f1a630762c013e0bece7241c9de89579
#
_cell.length_a   1.000
_cell.length_b   1.000
_cell.length_c   1.000
_cell.angle_alpha   90.00
_cell.angle_beta   90.00
_cell.angle_gamma   90.00
#
_symmetry.space_group_name_H-M   'P 1'
#
loop_
_entity.id
_entity.type
_entity.pdbx_description
1 polymer ?
#
loop_
_entity_poly.entity_id
_entity_poly.type
_entity_poly.pdbx_seq_one_letter_code
_entity_poly.pdbx_strand_id
1 'polypeptide(L)'
;MALMVHNPFGQDAADFNEETSADRIGRRIRAIRIEKGMSQAELGQAMGLTADRIQKYENGARKPRFDMLKQFAYVLGVETIALMDPVVSNYIGAMFAFFEMEEHYELEVKKDGEKYLLQFGNGVTGTMNEYLKEWYEERKTIRTRMENATEEEKAAILKEYHEWERTFPKALCDRTEKALQKARLKNTIAELQEKLDAMDDE
;
A
#
# COMPACT_ATOMS: atom_id res chain seq x y z
N MET A 1 -0.81 -22.70 -5.87
CA MET A 1 -1.10 -21.79 -6.99
C MET A 1 -0.50 -20.44 -6.61
N ALA A 2 0.58 -20.01 -7.25
CA ALA A 2 1.14 -18.70 -6.97
C ALA A 2 0.01 -17.70 -7.21
N LEU A 3 -0.26 -16.80 -6.24
CA LEU A 3 -0.88 -15.54 -6.57
C LEU A 3 -0.16 -15.11 -7.84
N MET A 4 -0.88 -14.96 -8.96
CA MET A 4 -0.26 -14.43 -10.16
C MET A 4 0.37 -13.10 -9.74
N VAL A 5 1.59 -13.18 -9.28
CA VAL A 5 2.51 -12.09 -9.41
C VAL A 5 2.54 -11.92 -10.91
N HIS A 6 1.77 -10.96 -11.37
CA HIS A 6 1.92 -10.47 -12.73
C HIS A 6 3.42 -10.23 -12.84
N ASN A 7 4.11 -11.16 -13.51
CA ASN A 7 5.53 -11.00 -13.76
C ASN A 7 5.63 -9.82 -14.73
N PRO A 8 5.91 -8.60 -14.26
CA PRO A 8 6.03 -7.46 -15.16
C PRO A 8 7.19 -7.64 -16.13
N PHE A 9 7.97 -8.72 -15.96
CA PHE A 9 9.13 -9.08 -16.77
C PHE A 9 8.88 -10.29 -17.68
N GLY A 10 7.67 -10.88 -17.65
CA GLY A 10 7.33 -12.12 -18.39
C GLY A 10 6.82 -11.92 -19.79
N GLN A 11 6.38 -10.74 -20.16
CA GLN A 11 5.99 -10.35 -21.51
C GLN A 11 6.47 -8.93 -21.73
N ASP A 12 7.43 -8.78 -22.61
CA ASP A 12 7.93 -7.54 -23.21
C ASP A 12 8.31 -6.42 -22.21
N ALA A 13 9.51 -6.54 -21.67
CA ALA A 13 10.19 -5.40 -21.03
C ALA A 13 10.22 -4.14 -21.93
N ALA A 14 10.03 -4.32 -23.25
CA ALA A 14 9.86 -3.27 -24.24
C ALA A 14 8.53 -2.50 -24.04
N ASP A 15 7.40 -3.19 -23.91
CA ASP A 15 6.08 -2.56 -23.73
C ASP A 15 5.99 -1.74 -22.45
N PHE A 16 6.68 -2.18 -21.39
CA PHE A 16 6.71 -1.46 -20.12
C PHE A 16 7.49 -0.14 -20.20
N ASN A 17 8.47 -0.03 -21.12
CA ASN A 17 9.24 1.20 -21.31
C ASN A 17 8.52 2.23 -22.20
N GLU A 18 7.55 1.82 -23.01
CA GLU A 18 6.78 2.71 -23.89
C GLU A 18 5.60 3.37 -23.14
N GLU A 19 5.09 2.72 -22.08
CA GLU A 19 3.99 3.26 -21.28
C GLU A 19 4.42 4.49 -20.49
N THR A 20 3.73 5.60 -20.70
CA THR A 20 4.05 6.85 -19.99
C THR A 20 3.59 6.81 -18.54
N SER A 21 4.18 7.69 -17.70
CA SER A 21 3.70 7.91 -16.33
C SER A 21 2.22 8.32 -16.29
N ALA A 22 1.72 9.02 -17.30
CA ALA A 22 0.31 9.40 -17.40
C ALA A 22 -0.60 8.19 -17.63
N ASP A 23 -0.18 7.25 -18.46
CA ASP A 23 -0.91 6.01 -18.74
C ASP A 23 -1.00 5.13 -17.49
N ARG A 24 0.11 4.96 -16.79
CA ARG A 24 0.14 4.15 -15.55
C ARG A 24 -0.73 4.73 -14.43
N ILE A 25 -0.69 6.04 -14.23
CA ILE A 25 -1.57 6.74 -13.28
C ILE A 25 -3.03 6.61 -13.71
N GLY A 26 -3.32 6.86 -14.98
CA GLY A 26 -4.67 6.80 -15.53
C GLY A 26 -5.29 5.41 -15.39
N ARG A 27 -4.51 4.37 -15.66
CA ARG A 27 -4.94 2.98 -15.49
C ARG A 27 -5.27 2.65 -14.03
N ARG A 28 -4.49 3.15 -13.05
CA ARG A 28 -4.79 2.96 -11.61
C ARG A 28 -6.08 3.66 -11.20
N ILE A 29 -6.25 4.92 -11.62
CA ILE A 29 -7.50 5.67 -11.37
C ILE A 29 -8.70 4.88 -11.91
N ARG A 30 -8.61 4.42 -13.16
CA ARG A 30 -9.66 3.63 -13.81
C ARG A 30 -9.96 2.32 -13.07
N ALA A 31 -8.92 1.56 -12.70
CA ALA A 31 -9.07 0.30 -11.99
C ALA A 31 -9.81 0.48 -10.66
N ILE A 32 -9.36 1.46 -9.86
CA ILE A 32 -9.96 1.73 -8.55
C ILE A 32 -11.39 2.24 -8.70
N ARG A 33 -11.66 3.12 -9.66
CA ARG A 33 -13.03 3.59 -9.94
C ARG A 33 -13.98 2.43 -10.26
N ILE A 34 -13.55 1.51 -11.14
CA ILE A 34 -14.35 0.33 -11.52
C ILE A 34 -14.61 -0.57 -10.32
N GLU A 35 -13.59 -0.84 -9.50
CA GLU A 35 -13.73 -1.65 -8.28
C GLU A 35 -14.67 -1.01 -7.25
N LYS A 36 -14.72 0.33 -7.19
CA LYS A 36 -15.70 1.08 -6.38
C LYS A 36 -17.09 1.12 -7.00
N GLY A 37 -17.27 0.55 -8.19
CA GLY A 37 -18.55 0.50 -8.90
C GLY A 37 -18.99 1.84 -9.50
N MET A 38 -18.07 2.81 -9.63
CA MET A 38 -18.39 4.15 -10.14
C MET A 38 -18.26 4.23 -11.67
N SER A 39 -19.16 4.95 -12.31
CA SER A 39 -19.02 5.42 -13.69
C SER A 39 -18.07 6.62 -13.77
N GLN A 40 -17.57 6.93 -14.97
CA GLN A 40 -16.78 8.15 -15.20
C GLN A 40 -17.59 9.43 -14.90
N ALA A 41 -18.90 9.40 -15.13
CA ALA A 41 -19.79 10.51 -14.85
C ALA A 41 -19.94 10.76 -13.33
N GLU A 42 -20.12 9.70 -12.53
CA GLU A 42 -20.24 9.78 -11.08
C GLU A 42 -18.91 10.26 -10.44
N LEU A 43 -17.77 9.72 -10.89
CA LEU A 43 -16.46 10.21 -10.43
C LEU A 43 -16.27 11.69 -10.82
N GLY A 44 -16.63 12.04 -12.05
CA GLY A 44 -16.59 13.43 -12.51
C GLY A 44 -17.44 14.35 -11.65
N GLN A 45 -18.70 13.98 -11.40
CA GLN A 45 -19.59 14.74 -10.55
C GLN A 45 -19.03 14.94 -9.13
N ALA A 46 -18.50 13.89 -8.51
CA ALA A 46 -17.89 13.96 -7.18
C ALA A 46 -16.66 14.88 -7.11
N MET A 47 -15.96 15.06 -8.25
CA MET A 47 -14.78 15.91 -8.38
C MET A 47 -15.05 17.29 -8.97
N GLY A 48 -16.28 17.61 -9.34
CA GLY A 48 -16.60 18.85 -10.09
C GLY A 48 -16.01 18.86 -11.50
N LEU A 49 -15.86 17.69 -12.13
CA LEU A 49 -15.31 17.50 -13.47
C LEU A 49 -16.36 16.85 -14.41
N THR A 50 -16.13 16.97 -15.71
CA THR A 50 -16.93 16.24 -16.71
C THR A 50 -16.40 14.81 -16.89
N ALA A 51 -17.26 13.89 -17.35
CA ALA A 51 -16.87 12.52 -17.69
C ALA A 51 -15.75 12.48 -18.74
N ASP A 52 -15.76 13.38 -19.73
CA ASP A 52 -14.71 13.54 -20.73
C ASP A 52 -13.34 13.87 -20.10
N ARG A 53 -13.31 14.73 -19.06
CA ARG A 53 -12.07 15.02 -18.33
C ARG A 53 -11.57 13.81 -17.54
N ILE A 54 -12.45 13.04 -16.93
CA ILE A 54 -12.10 11.78 -16.26
C ILE A 54 -11.52 10.80 -17.27
N GLN A 55 -12.18 10.62 -18.43
CA GLN A 55 -11.68 9.77 -19.51
C GLN A 55 -10.28 10.16 -19.97
N LYS A 56 -9.99 11.47 -20.12
CA LYS A 56 -8.66 11.96 -20.51
C LYS A 56 -7.58 11.67 -19.48
N TYR A 57 -7.92 11.64 -18.20
CA TYR A 57 -7.00 11.20 -17.16
C TYR A 57 -6.80 9.67 -17.20
N GLU A 58 -7.89 8.90 -17.34
CA GLU A 58 -7.84 7.44 -17.34
C GLU A 58 -7.12 6.81 -18.53
N ASN A 59 -7.15 7.46 -19.70
CA ASN A 59 -6.46 7.01 -20.91
C ASN A 59 -5.06 7.63 -21.13
N GLY A 60 -4.53 8.34 -20.12
CA GLY A 60 -3.20 8.93 -20.18
C GLY A 60 -3.08 10.20 -21.05
N ALA A 61 -4.16 10.63 -21.76
CA ALA A 61 -4.13 11.83 -22.58
C ALA A 61 -3.85 13.11 -21.76
N ARG A 62 -4.02 13.04 -20.45
CA ARG A 62 -3.71 14.12 -19.51
C ARG A 62 -3.13 13.55 -18.22
N LYS A 63 -1.92 13.99 -17.85
CA LYS A 63 -1.32 13.66 -16.56
C LYS A 63 -1.93 14.53 -15.47
N PRO A 64 -2.51 13.95 -14.39
CA PRO A 64 -2.98 14.74 -13.27
C PRO A 64 -1.81 15.35 -12.50
N ARG A 65 -1.97 16.60 -12.04
CA ARG A 65 -1.03 17.22 -11.10
C ARG A 65 -1.23 16.65 -9.70
N PHE A 66 -0.31 16.91 -8.80
CA PHE A 66 -0.34 16.32 -7.45
C PHE A 66 -1.60 16.70 -6.65
N ASP A 67 -2.07 17.93 -6.75
CA ASP A 67 -3.33 18.40 -6.15
C ASP A 67 -4.55 17.66 -6.71
N MET A 68 -4.56 17.38 -8.01
CA MET A 68 -5.59 16.57 -8.65
C MET A 68 -5.53 15.11 -8.19
N LEU A 69 -4.32 14.54 -8.00
CA LEU A 69 -4.17 13.19 -7.45
C LEU A 69 -4.73 13.08 -6.03
N LYS A 70 -4.52 14.12 -5.19
CA LYS A 70 -5.14 14.18 -3.85
C LYS A 70 -6.66 14.17 -3.91
N GLN A 71 -7.26 14.91 -4.86
CA GLN A 71 -8.72 14.92 -5.04
C GLN A 71 -9.23 13.54 -5.51
N PHE A 72 -8.56 12.92 -6.49
CA PHE A 72 -8.88 11.55 -6.90
C PHE A 72 -8.79 10.58 -5.71
N ALA A 73 -7.70 10.63 -4.96
CA ALA A 73 -7.49 9.78 -3.80
C ALA A 73 -8.58 9.94 -2.74
N TYR A 74 -8.93 11.19 -2.44
CA TYR A 74 -10.01 11.51 -1.49
C TYR A 74 -11.37 10.93 -1.93
N VAL A 75 -11.77 11.17 -3.19
CA VAL A 75 -13.07 10.69 -3.71
C VAL A 75 -13.09 9.17 -3.83
N LEU A 76 -11.97 8.56 -4.21
CA LEU A 76 -11.85 7.11 -4.34
C LEU A 76 -11.59 6.39 -3.00
N GLY A 77 -11.36 7.14 -1.91
CA GLY A 77 -11.11 6.58 -0.57
C GLY A 77 -9.81 5.80 -0.47
N VAL A 78 -8.75 6.26 -1.15
CA VAL A 78 -7.41 5.63 -1.16
C VAL A 78 -6.34 6.63 -0.77
N GLU A 79 -5.14 6.14 -0.44
CA GLU A 79 -3.99 7.01 -0.23
C GLU A 79 -3.49 7.61 -1.55
N THR A 80 -3.04 8.88 -1.51
CA THR A 80 -2.54 9.56 -2.71
C THR A 80 -1.39 8.80 -3.36
N ILE A 81 -0.52 8.19 -2.55
CA ILE A 81 0.62 7.40 -3.02
C ILE A 81 0.19 6.16 -3.82
N ALA A 82 -0.99 5.60 -3.55
CA ALA A 82 -1.54 4.47 -4.30
C ALA A 82 -1.86 4.83 -5.76
N LEU A 83 -2.08 6.10 -6.06
CA LEU A 83 -2.30 6.61 -7.42
C LEU A 83 -1.02 7.09 -8.11
N MET A 84 0.03 7.38 -7.33
CA MET A 84 1.29 7.89 -7.88
C MET A 84 2.01 6.83 -8.70
N ASP A 85 2.76 7.30 -9.69
CA ASP A 85 3.63 6.43 -10.47
C ASP A 85 4.93 6.18 -9.69
N PRO A 86 5.21 4.94 -9.26
CA PRO A 86 6.46 4.64 -8.59
C PRO A 86 7.64 4.81 -9.55
N VAL A 87 8.74 5.32 -9.05
CA VAL A 87 10.00 5.47 -9.80
C VAL A 87 10.57 4.13 -10.28
N VAL A 88 10.06 3.03 -9.76
CA VAL A 88 10.48 1.63 -10.02
C VAL A 88 9.89 1.03 -11.32
N SER A 89 9.57 1.84 -12.32
CA SER A 89 8.96 1.36 -13.56
C SER A 89 9.87 0.50 -14.46
N ASN A 90 11.18 0.43 -14.16
CA ASN A 90 12.14 -0.44 -14.83
C ASN A 90 13.26 -0.87 -13.85
N TYR A 91 14.18 -1.77 -14.28
CA TYR A 91 15.27 -2.27 -13.41
C TYR A 91 16.15 -1.15 -12.87
N ILE A 92 16.46 -0.16 -13.71
CA ILE A 92 17.32 0.95 -13.33
C ILE A 92 16.64 1.77 -12.23
N GLY A 93 15.36 2.13 -12.42
CA GLY A 93 14.58 2.82 -11.39
C GLY A 93 14.43 2.01 -10.10
N ALA A 94 14.25 0.68 -10.21
CA ALA A 94 14.23 -0.22 -9.07
C ALA A 94 15.56 -0.20 -8.31
N MET A 95 16.69 -0.22 -9.03
CA MET A 95 18.01 -0.15 -8.38
C MET A 95 18.23 1.18 -7.67
N PHE A 96 17.83 2.31 -8.24
CA PHE A 96 17.89 3.58 -7.53
C PHE A 96 17.01 3.60 -6.27
N ALA A 97 15.83 2.99 -6.30
CA ALA A 97 15.01 2.85 -5.11
C ALA A 97 15.69 1.99 -4.03
N PHE A 98 16.42 0.94 -4.40
CA PHE A 98 17.21 0.16 -3.45
C PHE A 98 18.38 0.94 -2.84
N PHE A 99 19.06 1.78 -3.63
CA PHE A 99 20.12 2.66 -3.12
C PHE A 99 19.58 3.67 -2.11
N GLU A 100 18.42 4.28 -2.39
CA GLU A 100 17.73 5.15 -1.43
C GLU A 100 17.32 4.39 -0.15
N MET A 101 16.87 3.14 -0.29
CA MET A 101 16.54 2.29 0.85
C MET A 101 17.78 1.86 1.64
N GLU A 102 18.92 1.65 1.01
CA GLU A 102 20.20 1.39 1.68
C GLU A 102 20.60 2.60 2.52
N GLU A 103 20.55 3.81 1.96
CA GLU A 103 20.92 5.05 2.64
C GLU A 103 19.99 5.40 3.81
N HIS A 104 18.67 5.24 3.63
CA HIS A 104 17.67 5.73 4.59
C HIS A 104 17.10 4.67 5.52
N TYR A 105 17.16 3.39 5.15
CA TYR A 105 16.47 2.31 5.87
C TYR A 105 17.37 1.10 6.15
N GLU A 106 18.68 1.23 6.02
CA GLU A 106 19.66 0.16 6.28
C GLU A 106 19.33 -1.13 5.49
N LEU A 107 18.97 -0.98 4.20
CA LEU A 107 18.75 -2.12 3.32
C LEU A 107 20.11 -2.76 3.00
N GLU A 108 20.20 -4.06 3.23
CA GLU A 108 21.39 -4.85 2.91
C GLU A 108 21.08 -5.92 1.88
N VAL A 109 22.05 -6.19 1.01
CA VAL A 109 22.04 -7.33 0.09
C VAL A 109 22.85 -8.46 0.68
N LYS A 110 22.25 -9.64 0.88
CA LYS A 110 22.93 -10.84 1.34
C LYS A 110 22.93 -11.91 0.26
N LYS A 111 24.01 -12.66 0.16
CA LYS A 111 24.12 -13.83 -0.70
C LYS A 111 23.83 -15.09 0.10
N ASP A 112 22.91 -15.91 -0.38
CA ASP A 112 22.57 -17.23 0.15
C ASP A 112 22.59 -18.25 -1.00
N GLY A 113 23.71 -18.99 -1.11
CA GLY A 113 23.98 -19.86 -2.25
C GLY A 113 24.00 -19.07 -3.57
N GLU A 114 23.12 -19.42 -4.50
CA GLU A 114 22.95 -18.73 -5.80
C GLU A 114 21.93 -17.57 -5.74
N LYS A 115 21.33 -17.32 -4.57
CA LYS A 115 20.29 -16.31 -4.41
C LYS A 115 20.83 -15.06 -3.74
N TYR A 116 20.24 -13.92 -4.08
CA TYR A 116 20.44 -12.66 -3.40
C TYR A 116 19.19 -12.30 -2.62
N LEU A 117 19.34 -11.98 -1.34
CA LEU A 117 18.26 -11.63 -0.43
C LEU A 117 18.43 -10.17 -0.01
N LEU A 118 17.29 -9.50 0.16
CA LEU A 118 17.24 -8.16 0.72
C LEU A 118 16.76 -8.25 2.16
N GLN A 119 17.42 -7.56 3.07
CA GLN A 119 16.99 -7.42 4.45
C GLN A 119 17.21 -6.00 4.95
N PHE A 120 16.38 -5.58 5.91
CA PHE A 120 16.55 -4.31 6.58
C PHE A 120 17.21 -4.51 7.94
N GLY A 121 18.08 -3.58 8.32
CA GLY A 121 18.69 -3.54 9.65
C GLY A 121 17.66 -3.36 10.77
N ASN A 122 18.08 -3.63 12.00
CA ASN A 122 17.24 -3.44 13.21
C ASN A 122 17.55 -2.12 13.94
N GLY A 123 18.22 -1.18 13.29
CA GLY A 123 18.60 0.10 13.87
C GLY A 123 17.42 1.03 14.17
N VAL A 124 17.63 2.33 14.04
CA VAL A 124 16.60 3.38 14.27
C VAL A 124 15.38 3.19 13.36
N THR A 125 15.51 2.40 12.32
CA THR A 125 14.49 2.09 11.31
C THR A 125 13.78 0.75 11.52
N GLY A 126 13.71 0.23 12.74
CA GLY A 126 12.94 -0.98 13.09
C GLY A 126 11.52 -1.02 12.50
N THR A 127 11.01 0.13 12.13
CA THR A 127 9.71 0.34 11.47
C THR A 127 9.58 -0.41 10.13
N MET A 128 10.64 -0.55 9.32
CA MET A 128 10.54 -1.28 8.05
C MET A 128 10.30 -2.78 8.25
N ASN A 129 10.96 -3.39 9.23
CA ASN A 129 10.71 -4.79 9.58
C ASN A 129 9.30 -5.01 10.15
N GLU A 130 8.75 -4.02 10.88
CA GLU A 130 7.36 -4.05 11.34
C GLU A 130 6.39 -4.00 10.15
N TYR A 131 6.63 -3.15 9.16
CA TYR A 131 5.81 -3.06 7.95
C TYR A 131 5.89 -4.33 7.09
N LEU A 132 7.07 -4.91 6.96
CA LEU A 132 7.27 -6.18 6.28
C LEU A 132 6.56 -7.33 6.98
N LYS A 133 6.56 -7.34 8.32
CA LYS A 133 5.82 -8.29 9.13
C LYS A 133 4.31 -8.18 8.88
N GLU A 134 3.76 -6.98 8.92
CA GLU A 134 2.34 -6.74 8.64
C GLU A 134 1.97 -7.22 7.22
N TRP A 135 2.79 -6.87 6.23
CA TRP A 135 2.58 -7.33 4.86
C TRP A 135 2.67 -8.85 4.72
N TYR A 136 3.63 -9.48 5.40
CA TYR A 136 3.76 -10.94 5.41
C TYR A 136 2.54 -11.62 6.00
N GLU A 137 2.06 -11.19 7.16
CA GLU A 137 0.90 -11.78 7.83
C GLU A 137 -0.39 -11.58 7.02
N GLU A 138 -0.58 -10.40 6.42
CA GLU A 138 -1.72 -10.16 5.52
C GLU A 138 -1.67 -11.10 4.31
N ARG A 139 -0.54 -11.19 3.62
CA ARG A 139 -0.39 -12.09 2.48
C ARG A 139 -0.55 -13.57 2.84
N LYS A 140 -0.11 -13.97 4.01
CA LYS A 140 -0.31 -15.33 4.53
C LYS A 140 -1.79 -15.61 4.75
N THR A 141 -2.50 -14.70 5.39
CA THR A 141 -3.95 -14.80 5.63
C THR A 141 -4.72 -14.92 4.31
N ILE A 142 -4.43 -14.04 3.36
CA ILE A 142 -5.03 -14.05 2.02
C ILE A 142 -4.75 -15.39 1.32
N ARG A 143 -3.52 -15.88 1.33
CA ARG A 143 -3.15 -17.13 0.69
C ARG A 143 -3.96 -18.32 1.27
N THR A 144 -4.04 -18.40 2.60
CA THR A 144 -4.79 -19.46 3.28
C THR A 144 -6.28 -19.40 2.93
N ARG A 145 -6.88 -18.21 2.88
CA ARG A 145 -8.28 -18.04 2.48
C ARG A 145 -8.51 -18.44 1.02
N MET A 146 -7.58 -18.12 0.12
CA MET A 146 -7.68 -18.44 -1.31
C MET A 146 -7.55 -19.94 -1.62
N GLU A 147 -6.84 -20.71 -0.80
CA GLU A 147 -6.63 -22.14 -1.02
C GLU A 147 -7.95 -22.94 -1.00
N ASN A 148 -8.93 -22.50 -0.21
CA ASN A 148 -10.21 -23.17 -0.02
C ASN A 148 -11.42 -22.42 -0.61
N ALA A 149 -11.19 -21.34 -1.35
CA ALA A 149 -12.22 -20.44 -1.84
C ALA A 149 -12.69 -20.83 -3.26
N THR A 150 -13.97 -20.59 -3.55
CA THR A 150 -14.53 -20.61 -4.91
C THR A 150 -13.97 -19.44 -5.74
N GLU A 151 -14.18 -19.46 -7.05
CA GLU A 151 -13.70 -18.35 -7.92
C GLU A 151 -14.35 -17.00 -7.58
N GLU A 152 -15.62 -17.01 -7.16
CA GLU A 152 -16.32 -15.80 -6.72
C GLU A 152 -15.74 -15.25 -5.41
N GLU A 153 -15.48 -16.16 -4.44
CA GLU A 153 -14.86 -15.79 -3.17
C GLU A 153 -13.42 -15.29 -3.35
N LYS A 154 -12.65 -15.89 -4.28
CA LYS A 154 -11.31 -15.41 -4.64
C LYS A 154 -11.31 -13.96 -5.14
N ALA A 155 -12.29 -13.60 -5.97
CA ALA A 155 -12.43 -12.24 -6.46
C ALA A 155 -12.71 -11.25 -5.31
N ALA A 156 -13.58 -11.63 -4.36
CA ALA A 156 -13.85 -10.84 -3.18
C ALA A 156 -12.61 -10.68 -2.27
N ILE A 157 -11.88 -11.77 -2.03
CA ILE A 157 -10.64 -11.77 -1.24
C ILE A 157 -9.58 -10.87 -1.87
N LEU A 158 -9.40 -10.93 -3.20
CA LEU A 158 -8.47 -10.04 -3.91
C LEU A 158 -8.87 -8.58 -3.81
N LYS A 159 -10.17 -8.28 -3.87
CA LYS A 159 -10.68 -6.92 -3.69
C LYS A 159 -10.35 -6.38 -2.29
N GLU A 160 -10.54 -7.18 -1.24
CA GLU A 160 -10.15 -6.83 0.14
C GLU A 160 -8.65 -6.55 0.25
N TYR A 161 -7.82 -7.40 -0.37
CA TYR A 161 -6.36 -7.22 -0.37
C TYR A 161 -5.93 -5.94 -1.09
N HIS A 162 -6.51 -5.64 -2.25
CA HIS A 162 -6.23 -4.38 -2.96
C HIS A 162 -6.68 -3.15 -2.16
N GLU A 163 -7.80 -3.26 -1.44
CA GLU A 163 -8.23 -2.17 -0.55
C GLU A 163 -7.22 -1.96 0.59
N TRP A 164 -6.73 -3.05 1.20
CA TRP A 164 -5.68 -3.00 2.21
C TRP A 164 -4.40 -2.35 1.67
N GLU A 165 -3.91 -2.76 0.50
CA GLU A 165 -2.72 -2.17 -0.13
C GLU A 165 -2.88 -0.65 -0.35
N ARG A 166 -4.05 -0.23 -0.82
CA ARG A 166 -4.33 1.17 -1.16
C ARG A 166 -4.55 2.07 0.06
N THR A 167 -4.90 1.47 1.18
CA THR A 167 -5.13 2.16 2.45
C THR A 167 -4.07 1.82 3.50
N PHE A 168 -3.02 1.13 3.12
CA PHE A 168 -1.99 0.58 4.01
C PHE A 168 -1.48 1.56 5.08
N PRO A 169 -1.11 2.80 4.77
CA PRO A 169 -0.65 3.73 5.82
C PRO A 169 -1.71 4.00 6.88
N LYS A 170 -2.98 4.09 6.50
CA LYS A 170 -4.09 4.33 7.43
C LYS A 170 -4.31 3.14 8.37
N ALA A 171 -4.34 1.93 7.83
CA ALA A 171 -4.51 0.72 8.64
C ALA A 171 -3.40 0.57 9.69
N LEU A 172 -2.18 0.97 9.36
CA LEU A 172 -1.04 0.99 10.25
C LEU A 172 -1.14 2.09 11.31
N CYS A 173 -1.50 3.30 10.90
CA CYS A 173 -1.72 4.42 11.82
C CYS A 173 -2.79 4.06 12.86
N ASP A 174 -3.91 3.50 12.43
CA ASP A 174 -5.01 3.08 13.32
C ASP A 174 -4.56 2.02 14.33
N ARG A 175 -3.71 1.06 13.93
CA ARG A 175 -3.14 0.05 14.84
C ARG A 175 -2.14 0.64 15.81
N THR A 176 -1.25 1.50 15.32
CA THR A 176 -0.23 2.17 16.13
C THR A 176 -0.90 3.07 17.17
N GLU A 177 -1.92 3.82 16.78
CA GLU A 177 -2.67 4.68 17.69
C GLU A 177 -3.39 3.87 18.77
N LYS A 178 -4.06 2.77 18.40
CA LYS A 178 -4.68 1.84 19.37
C LYS A 178 -3.66 1.20 20.31
N ALA A 179 -2.48 0.82 19.80
CA ALA A 179 -1.41 0.25 20.62
C ALA A 179 -0.85 1.27 21.61
N LEU A 180 -0.64 2.52 21.16
CA LEU A 180 -0.21 3.64 22.01
C LEU A 180 -1.25 3.96 23.08
N GLN A 181 -2.53 4.01 22.71
CA GLN A 181 -3.63 4.25 23.64
C GLN A 181 -3.72 3.14 24.69
N LYS A 182 -3.57 1.87 24.27
CA LYS A 182 -3.52 0.72 25.19
C LYS A 182 -2.33 0.78 26.13
N ALA A 183 -1.15 1.19 25.65
CA ALA A 183 0.04 1.35 26.49
C ALA A 183 -0.14 2.47 27.53
N ARG A 184 -0.69 3.62 27.13
CA ARG A 184 -1.02 4.73 28.05
C ARG A 184 -1.99 4.30 29.13
N LEU A 185 -3.08 3.59 28.75
CA LEU A 185 -4.05 3.07 29.72
C LEU A 185 -3.42 2.09 30.73
N LYS A 186 -2.54 1.20 30.26
CA LYS A 186 -1.82 0.27 31.14
C LYS A 186 -0.94 0.99 32.17
N ASN A 187 -0.21 2.03 31.72
CA ASN A 187 0.61 2.83 32.64
C ASN A 187 -0.24 3.57 33.69
N THR A 188 -1.35 4.17 33.25
CA THR A 188 -2.28 4.83 34.18
C THR A 188 -2.88 3.84 35.21
N ILE A 189 -3.23 2.63 34.77
CA ILE A 189 -3.73 1.58 35.67
C ILE A 189 -2.65 1.20 36.69
N ALA A 190 -1.40 1.01 36.27
CA ALA A 190 -0.29 0.69 37.16
C ALA A 190 -0.05 1.79 38.21
N GLU A 191 -0.05 3.07 37.80
CA GLU A 191 0.08 4.22 38.69
C GLU A 191 -1.07 4.32 39.68
N LEU A 192 -2.30 4.01 39.27
CA LEU A 192 -3.46 4.01 40.16
C LEU A 192 -3.44 2.84 41.13
N GLN A 193 -2.96 1.68 40.72
CA GLN A 193 -2.78 0.52 41.59
C GLN A 193 -1.74 0.79 42.66
N GLU A 194 -0.59 1.36 42.31
CA GLU A 194 0.46 1.74 43.26
C GLU A 194 -0.03 2.77 44.30
N LYS A 195 -0.87 3.72 43.87
CA LYS A 195 -1.49 4.68 44.78
C LYS A 195 -2.52 4.04 45.69
N LEU A 196 -3.28 3.08 45.23
CA LEU A 196 -4.26 2.35 46.01
C LEU A 196 -3.58 1.51 47.10
N ASP A 197 -2.54 0.76 46.69
CA ASP A 197 -1.75 -0.05 47.63
C ASP A 197 -1.10 0.81 48.70
N ALA A 198 -0.61 2.00 48.36
CA ALA A 198 -0.06 2.94 49.35
C ALA A 198 -1.10 3.53 50.33
N MET A 199 -2.37 3.57 49.94
CA MET A 199 -3.47 4.03 50.86
C MET A 199 -3.98 2.91 51.76
N ASP A 200 -3.80 1.64 51.40
CA ASP A 200 -4.19 0.49 52.22
C ASP A 200 -3.12 0.15 53.28
N ASP A 201 -1.90 0.67 53.17
CA ASP A 201 -0.79 0.50 54.10
C ASP A 201 -0.74 1.59 55.22
N GLU A 202 -1.63 2.59 55.23
CA GLU A 202 -1.83 3.59 56.27
C GLU A 202 -3.00 3.22 57.19
#